data_5a0b0974399c92f1e479ea901d6415b8
#
_entry.id   5a0b0974399c92f1e479ea901d6415b8
#
_cell.length_a   1.000
_cell.length_b   1.000
_cell.length_c   1.000
_cell.angle_alpha   90.00
_cell.angle_beta   90.00
_cell.angle_gamma   90.00
#
_symmetry.space_group_name_H-M   'P 1'
#
loop_
_entity.id
_entity.type
_entity.pdbx_description
1 polymer ?
#
loop_
_entity_poly.entity_id
_entity_poly.type
_entity_poly.pdbx_seq_one_letter_code
_entity_poly.pdbx_strand_id
1 'polypeptide(L)'
;MRPQNTTYPIFAKRRTNLEITDPGRFVMASELDYGPAHTDRQTFVAIGLVGSLLIVVYAITDLQSLVTESADSLNGSSTPSWVVTSARCIALGMGLIAVGMMFRVGPGTMQVLLHEEREVRTLHPAGFEKFVTFSSWTLLSNILYFASALAASLFGMNGGSIPQWLELIQVNMFVVACGSAFLTATVVRYIILPDFVNAERDSQYMFQYHEQVMHNFAAMFLAVEVMLVAPVLHPELALSCV
;
A
#
# COMPACT_ATOMS: atom_id res chain seq x y z
N MET A 1 36.95 18.30 -14.58
CA MET A 1 36.63 16.90 -14.28
C MET A 1 35.31 16.60 -14.96
N ARG A 2 35.28 15.75 -15.98
CA ARG A 2 34.04 15.33 -16.67
C ARG A 2 33.41 14.18 -15.88
N PRO A 3 32.11 14.15 -15.64
CA PRO A 3 31.46 13.00 -15.03
C PRO A 3 31.52 11.81 -16.00
N GLN A 4 31.97 10.68 -15.49
CA GLN A 4 31.97 9.41 -16.23
C GLN A 4 30.51 8.94 -16.42
N ASN A 5 30.11 8.82 -17.68
CA ASN A 5 28.87 8.14 -18.09
C ASN A 5 28.97 6.66 -17.73
N THR A 6 28.41 6.27 -16.62
CA THR A 6 28.10 4.87 -16.31
C THR A 6 26.81 4.49 -17.06
N THR A 7 26.96 4.13 -18.30
CA THR A 7 25.90 3.51 -19.10
C THR A 7 25.65 2.09 -18.55
N TYR A 8 24.53 1.86 -17.90
CA TYR A 8 24.05 0.51 -17.61
C TYR A 8 23.57 -0.15 -18.90
N PRO A 9 24.20 -1.24 -19.37
CA PRO A 9 23.95 -1.78 -20.71
C PRO A 9 22.72 -2.70 -20.82
N ILE A 10 21.77 -2.67 -19.87
CA ILE A 10 20.70 -3.67 -19.83
C ILE A 10 19.43 -3.24 -20.62
N PHE A 11 19.27 -1.96 -20.93
CA PHE A 11 18.03 -1.49 -21.58
C PHE A 11 18.21 -0.81 -22.96
N ALA A 12 19.38 -0.89 -23.57
CA ALA A 12 19.60 -0.33 -24.89
C ALA A 12 19.70 -1.43 -25.94
N LYS A 13 18.57 -1.91 -26.49
CA LYS A 13 18.39 -2.22 -27.91
C LYS A 13 17.20 -3.16 -28.17
N ARG A 14 16.06 -2.59 -28.45
CA ARG A 14 15.19 -2.96 -29.59
C ARG A 14 14.03 -1.95 -29.64
N ARG A 15 14.27 -0.80 -30.28
CA ARG A 15 13.18 -0.12 -30.98
C ARG A 15 12.95 -0.90 -32.25
N THR A 16 12.19 -1.96 -32.22
CA THR A 16 11.47 -2.46 -33.37
C THR A 16 10.16 -1.69 -33.44
N ASN A 17 9.85 -1.19 -34.63
CA ASN A 17 8.66 -0.44 -34.98
C ASN A 17 7.41 -1.00 -34.27
N LEU A 18 7.06 -0.43 -33.13
CA LEU A 18 5.75 -0.63 -32.52
C LEU A 18 4.78 0.15 -33.42
N GLU A 19 4.08 -0.55 -34.29
CA GLU A 19 2.82 -0.06 -34.82
C GLU A 19 2.00 0.41 -33.62
N ILE A 20 1.65 1.68 -33.63
CA ILE A 20 0.71 2.28 -32.69
C ILE A 20 -0.63 1.60 -32.98
N THR A 21 -0.83 0.43 -32.41
CA THR A 21 -2.13 -0.22 -32.42
C THR A 21 -3.07 0.64 -31.60
N ASP A 22 -4.12 1.05 -32.23
CA ASP A 22 -5.32 1.76 -31.81
C ASP A 22 -5.30 2.26 -30.34
N PRO A 23 -5.17 3.58 -30.08
CA PRO A 23 -5.10 4.14 -28.72
C PRO A 23 -6.37 3.93 -27.87
N GLY A 24 -7.38 3.27 -28.42
CA GLY A 24 -8.65 2.97 -27.77
C GLY A 24 -8.85 1.53 -27.33
N ARG A 25 -7.92 0.60 -27.60
CA ARG A 25 -8.09 -0.79 -27.20
C ARG A 25 -7.61 -1.00 -25.77
N PHE A 26 -8.55 -1.04 -24.82
CA PHE A 26 -8.30 -1.53 -23.47
C PHE A 26 -7.91 -3.01 -23.53
N VAL A 27 -6.66 -3.32 -23.15
CA VAL A 27 -6.26 -4.71 -22.90
C VAL A 27 -6.81 -5.08 -21.52
N MET A 28 -7.78 -5.96 -21.47
CA MET A 28 -8.32 -6.45 -20.20
C MET A 28 -7.27 -7.28 -19.47
N ALA A 29 -7.24 -7.23 -18.14
CA ALA A 29 -6.33 -8.04 -17.33
C ALA A 29 -6.46 -9.55 -17.61
N SER A 30 -7.61 -10.01 -18.12
CA SER A 30 -7.86 -11.38 -18.57
C SER A 30 -7.12 -11.78 -19.86
N GLU A 31 -6.56 -10.82 -20.60
CA GLU A 31 -5.74 -11.05 -21.80
C GLU A 31 -4.24 -11.15 -21.47
N LEU A 32 -3.87 -10.94 -20.21
CA LEU A 32 -2.49 -11.09 -19.76
C LEU A 32 -2.21 -12.58 -19.48
N ASP A 33 -1.34 -13.17 -20.26
CA ASP A 33 -0.84 -14.51 -20.01
C ASP A 33 0.29 -14.42 -18.96
N TYR A 34 0.04 -14.96 -17.76
CA TYR A 34 0.93 -14.83 -16.60
C TYR A 34 2.00 -15.93 -16.50
N GLY A 35 2.32 -16.56 -17.58
CA GLY A 35 3.41 -17.49 -17.63
C GLY A 35 3.00 -18.97 -17.74
N PRO A 36 3.97 -19.87 -17.93
CA PRO A 36 3.66 -21.27 -18.19
C PRO A 36 3.02 -21.96 -16.98
N ALA A 37 2.03 -22.81 -17.23
CA ALA A 37 1.21 -23.48 -16.20
C ALA A 37 1.99 -24.25 -15.12
N HIS A 38 3.28 -24.61 -15.38
CA HIS A 38 4.11 -25.26 -14.37
C HIS A 38 4.57 -24.29 -13.24
N THR A 39 4.65 -23.00 -13.53
CA THR A 39 4.99 -21.98 -12.52
C THR A 39 3.86 -21.83 -11.51
N ASP A 40 2.60 -21.96 -11.97
CA ASP A 40 1.43 -21.88 -11.11
C ASP A 40 1.45 -22.97 -10.05
N ARG A 41 1.83 -24.22 -10.42
CA ARG A 41 1.92 -25.32 -9.45
C ARG A 41 2.93 -25.03 -8.33
N GLN A 42 4.11 -24.49 -8.67
CA GLN A 42 5.12 -24.13 -7.67
C GLN A 42 4.63 -23.00 -6.77
N THR A 43 3.97 -22.00 -7.35
CA THR A 43 3.37 -20.89 -6.63
C THR A 43 2.28 -21.38 -5.67
N PHE A 44 1.37 -22.25 -6.12
CA PHE A 44 0.34 -22.83 -5.25
C PHE A 44 0.93 -23.66 -4.11
N VAL A 45 1.99 -24.45 -4.38
CA VAL A 45 2.69 -25.19 -3.33
C VAL A 45 3.34 -24.24 -2.33
N ALA A 46 4.01 -23.18 -2.78
CA ALA A 46 4.64 -22.20 -1.91
C ALA A 46 3.58 -21.46 -1.04
N ILE A 47 2.47 -21.02 -1.65
CA ILE A 47 1.35 -20.39 -0.93
C ILE A 47 0.75 -21.37 0.08
N GLY A 48 0.55 -22.63 -0.31
CA GLY A 48 0.05 -23.67 0.59
C GLY A 48 0.96 -23.93 1.79
N LEU A 49 2.27 -23.96 1.59
CA LEU A 49 3.26 -24.11 2.67
C LEU A 49 3.25 -22.92 3.61
N VAL A 50 3.28 -21.70 3.07
CA VAL A 50 3.19 -20.47 3.86
C VAL A 50 1.86 -20.42 4.63
N GLY A 51 0.74 -20.68 3.98
CA GLY A 51 -0.56 -20.72 4.63
C GLY A 51 -0.65 -21.76 5.75
N SER A 52 -0.07 -22.95 5.55
CA SER A 52 -0.02 -23.99 6.59
C SER A 52 0.84 -23.55 7.79
N LEU A 53 1.99 -22.91 7.53
CA LEU A 53 2.85 -22.38 8.59
C LEU A 53 2.12 -21.33 9.40
N LEU A 54 1.40 -20.43 8.75
CA LEU A 54 0.61 -19.37 9.40
C LEU A 54 -0.51 -19.95 10.28
N ILE A 55 -1.20 -21.00 9.81
CA ILE A 55 -2.23 -21.69 10.61
C ILE A 55 -1.59 -22.30 11.87
N VAL A 56 -0.41 -22.92 11.75
CA VAL A 56 0.30 -23.48 12.90
C VAL A 56 0.69 -22.38 13.89
N VAL A 57 1.27 -21.27 13.41
CA VAL A 57 1.63 -20.15 14.28
C VAL A 57 0.38 -19.57 14.96
N TYR A 58 -0.69 -19.39 14.20
CA TYR A 58 -1.99 -18.92 14.76
C TYR A 58 -2.49 -19.86 15.87
N ALA A 59 -2.37 -21.17 15.68
CA ALA A 59 -2.87 -22.15 16.65
C ALA A 59 -2.05 -22.23 17.95
N ILE A 60 -0.76 -21.87 17.92
CA ILE A 60 0.14 -21.92 19.10
C ILE A 60 0.28 -20.56 19.80
N THR A 61 -0.13 -19.47 19.17
CA THR A 61 -0.01 -18.11 19.72
C THR A 61 -1.35 -17.65 20.26
N ASP A 62 -1.37 -17.13 21.48
CA ASP A 62 -2.56 -16.45 22.02
C ASP A 62 -2.68 -15.05 21.39
N LEU A 63 -3.09 -15.03 20.11
CA LEU A 63 -3.23 -13.79 19.35
C LEU A 63 -4.27 -12.84 19.96
N GLN A 64 -5.26 -13.37 20.68
CA GLN A 64 -6.29 -12.53 21.25
C GLN A 64 -5.74 -11.64 22.36
N SER A 65 -4.92 -12.17 23.25
CA SER A 65 -4.29 -11.38 24.31
C SER A 65 -3.34 -10.34 23.73
N LEU A 66 -2.55 -10.69 22.69
CA LEU A 66 -1.64 -9.77 22.01
C LEU A 66 -2.38 -8.64 21.26
N VAL A 67 -3.52 -8.97 20.64
CA VAL A 67 -4.36 -7.97 19.97
C VAL A 67 -4.93 -6.98 20.98
N THR A 68 -5.46 -7.47 22.09
CA THR A 68 -6.03 -6.60 23.15
C THR A 68 -4.94 -5.70 23.75
N GLU A 69 -3.78 -6.23 24.10
CA GLU A 69 -2.67 -5.44 24.63
C GLU A 69 -2.22 -4.36 23.65
N SER A 70 -2.08 -4.71 22.37
CA SER A 70 -1.71 -3.77 21.33
C SER A 70 -2.80 -2.72 21.08
N ALA A 71 -4.08 -3.11 21.11
CA ALA A 71 -5.21 -2.18 20.97
C ALA A 71 -5.26 -1.20 22.14
N ASP A 72 -5.04 -1.69 23.36
CA ASP A 72 -4.98 -0.85 24.57
C ASP A 72 -3.84 0.19 24.44
N SER A 73 -2.67 -0.20 23.92
CA SER A 73 -1.58 0.73 23.70
C SER A 73 -1.89 1.78 22.61
N LEU A 74 -2.61 1.39 21.55
CA LEU A 74 -3.04 2.30 20.49
C LEU A 74 -4.11 3.32 20.96
N ASN A 75 -4.87 2.98 22.01
CA ASN A 75 -5.97 3.82 22.50
C ASN A 75 -5.68 4.46 23.86
N GLY A 76 -4.70 3.92 24.62
CA GLY A 76 -4.32 4.36 25.97
C GLY A 76 -3.18 5.38 26.03
N SER A 77 -3.04 6.24 25.02
CA SER A 77 -1.96 7.21 24.89
C SER A 77 -1.92 8.22 26.03
N SER A 78 -0.70 8.66 26.42
CA SER A 78 -0.49 9.81 27.34
C SER A 78 -0.84 11.16 26.69
N THR A 79 -0.97 11.19 25.38
CA THR A 79 -1.37 12.39 24.62
C THR A 79 -2.88 12.65 24.84
N PRO A 80 -3.32 13.90 24.99
CA PRO A 80 -4.73 14.21 25.12
C PRO A 80 -5.57 13.61 24.00
N SER A 81 -6.68 12.94 24.37
CA SER A 81 -7.52 12.18 23.42
C SER A 81 -8.03 13.01 22.25
N TRP A 82 -8.33 14.30 22.45
CA TRP A 82 -8.75 15.19 21.38
C TRP A 82 -7.68 15.44 20.32
N VAL A 83 -6.37 15.46 20.71
CA VAL A 83 -5.26 15.61 19.77
C VAL A 83 -5.15 14.40 18.86
N VAL A 84 -5.15 13.20 19.47
CA VAL A 84 -5.09 11.93 18.74
C VAL A 84 -6.28 11.78 17.80
N THR A 85 -7.51 12.05 18.31
CA THR A 85 -8.73 11.96 17.51
C THR A 85 -8.71 12.96 16.34
N SER A 86 -8.23 14.18 16.55
CA SER A 86 -8.11 15.18 15.49
C SER A 86 -7.11 14.77 14.42
N ALA A 87 -5.95 14.24 14.80
CA ALA A 87 -4.94 13.72 13.88
C ALA A 87 -5.51 12.58 13.01
N ARG A 88 -6.21 11.63 13.64
CA ARG A 88 -6.89 10.51 12.96
C ARG A 88 -7.97 11.00 11.98
N CYS A 89 -8.76 12.00 12.39
CA CYS A 89 -9.78 12.60 11.54
C CYS A 89 -9.18 13.28 10.30
N ILE A 90 -8.09 14.03 10.48
CA ILE A 90 -7.37 14.69 9.37
C ILE A 90 -6.81 13.64 8.41
N ALA A 91 -6.13 12.62 8.93
CA ALA A 91 -5.53 11.57 8.11
C ALA A 91 -6.59 10.81 7.30
N LEU A 92 -7.70 10.43 7.94
CA LEU A 92 -8.85 9.79 7.28
C LEU A 92 -9.45 10.70 6.20
N GLY A 93 -9.71 11.97 6.54
CA GLY A 93 -10.26 12.94 5.59
C GLY A 93 -9.39 13.13 4.35
N MET A 94 -8.07 13.26 4.55
CA MET A 94 -7.12 13.38 3.43
C MET A 94 -7.08 12.11 2.57
N GLY A 95 -7.14 10.92 3.17
CA GLY A 95 -7.23 9.66 2.44
C GLY A 95 -8.49 9.56 1.59
N LEU A 96 -9.65 9.90 2.14
CA LEU A 96 -10.93 9.88 1.42
C LEU A 96 -10.95 10.89 0.27
N ILE A 97 -10.39 12.09 0.47
CA ILE A 97 -10.25 13.10 -0.59
C ILE A 97 -9.33 12.55 -1.70
N ALA A 98 -8.24 11.90 -1.36
CA ALA A 98 -7.32 11.30 -2.33
C ALA A 98 -8.02 10.24 -3.19
N VAL A 99 -8.81 9.34 -2.60
CA VAL A 99 -9.64 8.37 -3.35
C VAL A 99 -10.62 9.10 -4.27
N GLY A 100 -11.33 10.11 -3.77
CA GLY A 100 -12.27 10.90 -4.59
C GLY A 100 -11.58 11.58 -5.77
N MET A 101 -10.37 12.12 -5.56
CA MET A 101 -9.56 12.72 -6.63
C MET A 101 -9.05 11.66 -7.62
N MET A 102 -8.61 10.50 -7.13
CA MET A 102 -8.16 9.38 -7.97
C MET A 102 -9.26 8.96 -8.97
N PHE A 103 -10.53 8.97 -8.56
CA PHE A 103 -11.64 8.67 -9.47
C PHE A 103 -11.99 9.81 -10.45
N ARG A 104 -11.70 11.07 -10.08
CA ARG A 104 -11.95 12.24 -10.94
C ARG A 104 -10.88 12.45 -12.01
N VAL A 105 -9.64 12.09 -11.70
CA VAL A 105 -8.54 12.13 -12.67
C VAL A 105 -8.79 11.05 -13.72
N GLY A 106 -8.56 11.36 -14.99
CA GLY A 106 -8.71 10.44 -16.11
C GLY A 106 -7.94 9.12 -15.91
N PRO A 107 -7.92 8.23 -16.89
CA PRO A 107 -7.19 6.96 -16.81
C PRO A 107 -5.75 7.18 -16.37
N GLY A 108 -5.27 6.34 -15.48
CA GLY A 108 -3.86 6.31 -15.09
C GLY A 108 -2.98 5.83 -16.24
N THR A 109 -1.67 5.91 -16.07
CA THR A 109 -0.71 5.29 -17.00
C THR A 109 0.22 4.40 -16.20
N MET A 110 0.20 3.11 -16.48
CA MET A 110 1.02 2.12 -15.81
C MET A 110 1.80 1.32 -16.85
N GLN A 111 3.09 1.16 -16.64
CA GLN A 111 3.90 0.28 -17.47
C GLN A 111 4.01 -1.09 -16.80
N VAL A 112 3.66 -2.13 -17.51
CA VAL A 112 3.72 -3.51 -17.05
C VAL A 112 4.71 -4.26 -17.94
N LEU A 113 5.65 -4.95 -17.32
CA LEU A 113 6.54 -5.87 -18.02
C LEU A 113 5.82 -7.22 -18.16
N LEU A 114 5.53 -7.60 -19.39
CA LEU A 114 5.07 -8.95 -19.71
C LEU A 114 6.28 -9.88 -19.62
N HIS A 115 6.25 -10.78 -18.64
CA HIS A 115 7.43 -11.59 -18.28
C HIS A 115 7.87 -12.54 -19.39
N GLU A 116 6.95 -13.10 -20.14
CA GLU A 116 7.22 -14.05 -21.23
C GLU A 116 7.75 -13.37 -22.49
N GLU A 117 7.13 -12.27 -22.89
CA GLU A 117 7.50 -11.55 -24.11
C GLU A 117 8.66 -10.59 -23.85
N ARG A 118 9.00 -10.33 -22.57
CA ARG A 118 9.95 -9.29 -22.14
C ARG A 118 9.64 -7.92 -22.75
N GLU A 119 8.38 -7.68 -23.00
CA GLU A 119 7.88 -6.43 -23.56
C GLU A 119 7.24 -5.58 -22.47
N VAL A 120 7.50 -4.27 -22.54
CA VAL A 120 6.84 -3.30 -21.66
C VAL A 120 5.57 -2.83 -22.36
N ARG A 121 4.41 -3.14 -21.80
CA ARG A 121 3.12 -2.62 -22.27
C ARG A 121 2.62 -1.52 -21.35
N THR A 122 2.02 -0.50 -21.95
CA THR A 122 1.39 0.60 -21.22
C THR A 122 -0.10 0.26 -21.01
N LEU A 123 -0.50 0.17 -19.75
CA LEU A 123 -1.91 0.01 -19.35
C LEU A 123 -2.46 1.35 -18.91
N HIS A 124 -3.75 1.57 -19.16
CA HIS A 124 -4.49 2.77 -18.74
C HIS A 124 -5.63 2.40 -17.80
N PRO A 125 -5.34 2.07 -16.52
CA PRO A 125 -6.38 1.67 -15.59
C PRO A 125 -7.37 2.81 -15.36
N ALA A 126 -8.67 2.50 -15.43
CA ALA A 126 -9.76 3.44 -15.22
C ALA A 126 -10.72 2.93 -14.12
N GLY A 127 -11.37 3.85 -13.41
CA GLY A 127 -12.33 3.49 -12.37
C GLY A 127 -11.71 2.59 -11.30
N PHE A 128 -12.33 1.45 -11.02
CA PHE A 128 -11.86 0.48 -10.02
C PHE A 128 -10.57 -0.25 -10.39
N GLU A 129 -10.20 -0.29 -11.67
CA GLU A 129 -8.93 -0.90 -12.09
C GLU A 129 -7.71 -0.15 -11.52
N LYS A 130 -7.88 1.09 -11.09
CA LYS A 130 -6.82 1.86 -10.41
C LYS A 130 -6.37 1.22 -9.10
N PHE A 131 -7.19 0.37 -8.48
CA PHE A 131 -6.82 -0.40 -7.30
C PHE A 131 -5.93 -1.61 -7.60
N VAL A 132 -5.52 -1.84 -8.84
CA VAL A 132 -4.55 -2.89 -9.17
C VAL A 132 -3.14 -2.58 -8.65
N THR A 133 -2.84 -1.31 -8.40
CA THR A 133 -1.50 -0.89 -7.95
C THR A 133 -1.29 -1.11 -6.46
N PHE A 134 -0.06 -1.44 -6.07
CA PHE A 134 0.31 -1.57 -4.66
C PHE A 134 0.09 -0.27 -3.87
N SER A 135 0.36 0.88 -4.49
CA SER A 135 0.12 2.19 -3.86
C SER A 135 -1.34 2.43 -3.51
N SER A 136 -2.26 1.96 -4.35
CA SER A 136 -3.70 2.07 -4.06
C SER A 136 -4.13 1.16 -2.90
N TRP A 137 -3.52 -0.02 -2.77
CA TRP A 137 -3.71 -0.88 -1.60
C TRP A 137 -3.16 -0.23 -0.32
N THR A 138 -2.01 0.44 -0.43
CA THR A 138 -1.45 1.25 0.68
C THR A 138 -2.43 2.34 1.11
N LEU A 139 -3.01 3.08 0.18
CA LEU A 139 -4.02 4.09 0.48
C LEU A 139 -5.24 3.49 1.17
N LEU A 140 -5.74 2.36 0.65
CA LEU A 140 -6.91 1.68 1.21
C LEU A 140 -6.64 1.17 2.63
N SER A 141 -5.50 0.53 2.88
CA SER A 141 -5.12 0.04 4.21
C SER A 141 -5.00 1.19 5.23
N ASN A 142 -4.45 2.34 4.81
CA ASN A 142 -4.40 3.55 5.64
C ASN A 142 -5.79 4.09 5.98
N ILE A 143 -6.70 4.16 5.00
CA ILE A 143 -8.09 4.58 5.23
C ILE A 143 -8.77 3.64 6.23
N LEU A 144 -8.64 2.33 6.06
CA LEU A 144 -9.23 1.33 6.96
C LEU A 144 -8.65 1.44 8.36
N TYR A 145 -7.33 1.64 8.47
CA TYR A 145 -6.70 1.87 9.77
C TYR A 145 -7.25 3.12 10.45
N PHE A 146 -7.18 4.29 9.80
CA PHE A 146 -7.62 5.54 10.43
C PHE A 146 -9.13 5.57 10.69
N ALA A 147 -9.94 4.89 9.89
CA ALA A 147 -11.37 4.73 10.16
C ALA A 147 -11.63 3.90 11.42
N SER A 148 -10.96 2.75 11.56
CA SER A 148 -11.08 1.90 12.76
C SER A 148 -10.52 2.59 14.00
N ALA A 149 -9.38 3.27 13.90
CA ALA A 149 -8.76 4.00 14.99
C ALA A 149 -9.60 5.20 15.45
N LEU A 150 -10.21 5.93 14.50
CA LEU A 150 -11.14 7.01 14.81
C LEU A 150 -12.40 6.47 15.51
N ALA A 151 -12.97 5.37 15.01
CA ALA A 151 -14.11 4.72 15.65
C ALA A 151 -13.78 4.29 17.09
N ALA A 152 -12.63 3.65 17.32
CA ALA A 152 -12.17 3.26 18.65
C ALA A 152 -12.02 4.48 19.59
N SER A 153 -11.43 5.60 19.07
CA SER A 153 -11.33 6.84 19.83
C SER A 153 -12.70 7.38 20.26
N LEU A 154 -13.69 7.35 19.37
CA LEU A 154 -15.04 7.83 19.66
C LEU A 154 -15.75 6.93 20.69
N PHE A 155 -15.56 5.60 20.63
CA PHE A 155 -16.05 4.70 21.66
C PHE A 155 -15.46 5.01 23.03
N GLY A 156 -14.13 5.18 23.11
CA GLY A 156 -13.44 5.52 24.34
C GLY A 156 -13.86 6.87 24.92
N MET A 157 -14.02 7.90 24.07
CA MET A 157 -14.49 9.23 24.53
C MET A 157 -15.91 9.22 25.09
N ASN A 158 -16.76 8.31 24.62
CA ASN A 158 -18.13 8.16 25.12
C ASN A 158 -18.22 7.22 26.35
N GLY A 159 -17.08 6.77 26.89
CA GLY A 159 -17.03 5.85 28.04
C GLY A 159 -17.50 4.44 27.70
N GLY A 160 -17.63 4.08 26.45
CA GLY A 160 -17.97 2.75 25.96
C GLY A 160 -16.75 1.83 25.88
N SER A 161 -16.97 0.51 26.03
CA SER A 161 -15.95 -0.49 25.72
C SER A 161 -15.79 -0.62 24.21
N ILE A 162 -14.54 -0.73 23.75
CA ILE A 162 -14.25 -0.95 22.32
C ILE A 162 -14.64 -2.40 22.00
N PRO A 163 -15.44 -2.64 20.94
CA PRO A 163 -15.77 -4.01 20.53
C PRO A 163 -14.52 -4.76 20.04
N GLN A 164 -14.38 -6.01 20.43
CA GLN A 164 -13.22 -6.86 20.11
C GLN A 164 -12.92 -6.94 18.60
N TRP A 165 -13.96 -7.03 17.76
CA TRP A 165 -13.78 -7.04 16.29
C TRP A 165 -13.14 -5.73 15.79
N LEU A 166 -13.40 -4.60 16.46
CA LEU A 166 -12.82 -3.31 16.09
C LEU A 166 -11.35 -3.22 16.51
N GLU A 167 -11.00 -3.76 17.68
CA GLU A 167 -9.61 -3.90 18.13
C GLU A 167 -8.80 -4.74 17.14
N LEU A 168 -9.35 -5.89 16.74
CA LEU A 168 -8.72 -6.78 15.76
C LEU A 168 -8.46 -6.07 14.43
N ILE A 169 -9.44 -5.35 13.89
CA ILE A 169 -9.29 -4.59 12.64
C ILE A 169 -8.25 -3.48 12.83
N GLN A 170 -8.32 -2.72 13.93
CA GLN A 170 -7.40 -1.61 14.18
C GLN A 170 -5.95 -2.08 14.23
N VAL A 171 -5.64 -3.12 15.00
CA VAL A 171 -4.28 -3.64 15.17
C VAL A 171 -3.75 -4.21 13.87
N ASN A 172 -4.52 -5.07 13.18
CA ASN A 172 -4.10 -5.67 11.93
C ASN A 172 -3.89 -4.60 10.83
N MET A 173 -4.83 -3.66 10.71
CA MET A 173 -4.69 -2.59 9.72
C MET A 173 -3.53 -1.64 10.05
N PHE A 174 -3.20 -1.43 11.34
CA PHE A 174 -2.02 -0.65 11.71
C PHE A 174 -0.73 -1.28 11.18
N VAL A 175 -0.53 -2.58 11.42
CA VAL A 175 0.67 -3.31 10.96
C VAL A 175 0.77 -3.29 9.44
N VAL A 176 -0.33 -3.62 8.74
CA VAL A 176 -0.37 -3.62 7.27
C VAL A 176 -0.14 -2.21 6.72
N ALA A 177 -0.80 -1.20 7.27
CA ALA A 177 -0.67 0.18 6.82
C ALA A 177 0.74 0.71 7.03
N CYS A 178 1.37 0.47 8.20
CA CYS A 178 2.76 0.87 8.45
C CYS A 178 3.71 0.21 7.46
N GLY A 179 3.67 -1.12 7.34
CA GLY A 179 4.56 -1.85 6.44
C GLY A 179 4.42 -1.39 4.99
N SER A 180 3.19 -1.30 4.49
CA SER A 180 2.93 -0.89 3.11
C SER A 180 3.25 0.58 2.85
N ALA A 181 2.95 1.49 3.77
CA ALA A 181 3.20 2.92 3.57
C ALA A 181 4.69 3.26 3.57
N PHE A 182 5.47 2.73 4.50
CA PHE A 182 6.93 2.96 4.52
C PHE A 182 7.62 2.29 3.33
N LEU A 183 7.19 1.07 2.93
CA LEU A 183 7.70 0.43 1.73
C LEU A 183 7.39 1.27 0.49
N THR A 184 6.14 1.70 0.32
CA THR A 184 5.72 2.53 -0.82
C THR A 184 6.51 3.83 -0.88
N ALA A 185 6.63 4.56 0.23
CA ALA A 185 7.37 5.81 0.28
C ALA A 185 8.85 5.60 -0.11
N THR A 186 9.47 4.52 0.37
CA THR A 186 10.87 4.18 0.05
C THR A 186 11.03 3.82 -1.42
N VAL A 187 10.19 2.93 -1.96
CA VAL A 187 10.25 2.50 -3.36
C VAL A 187 10.02 3.67 -4.31
N VAL A 188 9.00 4.48 -4.03
CA VAL A 188 8.71 5.65 -4.88
C VAL A 188 9.85 6.65 -4.83
N ARG A 189 10.39 6.96 -3.66
CA ARG A 189 11.45 7.96 -3.50
C ARG A 189 12.76 7.55 -4.14
N TYR A 190 13.17 6.29 -3.99
CA TYR A 190 14.52 5.85 -4.34
C TYR A 190 14.59 5.04 -5.63
N ILE A 191 13.48 4.52 -6.12
CA ILE A 191 13.43 3.68 -7.32
C ILE A 191 12.60 4.36 -8.41
N ILE A 192 11.32 4.66 -8.14
CA ILE A 192 10.39 5.11 -9.18
C ILE A 192 10.69 6.54 -9.61
N LEU A 193 10.80 7.48 -8.68
CA LEU A 193 11.02 8.89 -9.01
C LEU A 193 12.32 9.15 -9.76
N PRO A 194 13.48 8.56 -9.37
CA PRO A 194 14.70 8.67 -10.16
C PRO A 194 14.57 8.10 -11.58
N ASP A 195 13.84 6.98 -11.77
CA ASP A 195 13.60 6.43 -13.11
C ASP A 195 12.77 7.38 -13.98
N PHE A 196 11.73 8.00 -13.41
CA PHE A 196 10.94 9.00 -14.12
C PHE A 196 11.78 10.20 -14.57
N VAL A 197 12.65 10.72 -13.70
CA VAL A 197 13.54 11.85 -14.02
C VAL A 197 14.55 11.45 -15.09
N ASN A 198 15.17 10.27 -14.98
CA ASN A 198 16.16 9.80 -15.93
C ASN A 198 15.56 9.46 -17.31
N ALA A 199 14.31 9.03 -17.36
CA ALA A 199 13.60 8.70 -18.59
C ALA A 199 12.93 9.93 -19.24
N GLU A 200 13.16 11.14 -18.73
CA GLU A 200 12.50 12.39 -19.18
C GLU A 200 10.97 12.28 -19.20
N ARG A 201 10.41 11.44 -18.32
CA ARG A 201 8.96 11.30 -18.18
C ARG A 201 8.40 12.48 -17.40
N ASP A 202 7.11 12.74 -17.60
CA ASP A 202 6.40 13.80 -16.86
C ASP A 202 6.34 13.45 -15.36
N SER A 203 7.36 13.90 -14.62
CA SER A 203 7.43 13.71 -13.18
C SER A 203 6.37 14.53 -12.42
N GLN A 204 5.74 15.52 -13.07
CA GLN A 204 4.70 16.34 -12.43
C GLN A 204 3.48 15.50 -12.02
N TYR A 205 3.21 14.40 -12.74
CA TYR A 205 2.16 13.46 -12.36
C TYR A 205 2.34 12.96 -10.92
N MET A 206 3.57 12.61 -10.53
CA MET A 206 3.89 12.11 -9.19
C MET A 206 3.68 13.15 -8.07
N PHE A 207 3.55 14.43 -8.42
CA PHE A 207 3.29 15.53 -7.46
C PHE A 207 1.81 15.88 -7.34
N GLN A 208 0.92 15.18 -8.03
CA GLN A 208 -0.52 15.35 -7.82
C GLN A 208 -0.92 14.96 -6.40
N TYR A 209 -1.95 15.61 -5.86
CA TYR A 209 -2.35 15.43 -4.46
C TYR A 209 -2.59 13.96 -4.09
N HIS A 210 -3.35 13.22 -4.88
CA HIS A 210 -3.67 11.82 -4.59
C HIS A 210 -2.42 10.93 -4.63
N GLU A 211 -1.47 11.17 -5.54
CA GLU A 211 -0.19 10.47 -5.59
C GLU A 211 0.66 10.77 -4.35
N GLN A 212 0.71 12.04 -3.93
CA GLN A 212 1.44 12.42 -2.71
C GLN A 212 0.82 11.80 -1.45
N VAL A 213 -0.50 11.71 -1.37
CA VAL A 213 -1.17 11.05 -0.23
C VAL A 213 -0.85 9.56 -0.22
N MET A 214 -0.93 8.88 -1.38
CA MET A 214 -0.61 7.46 -1.47
C MET A 214 0.85 7.13 -1.14
N HIS A 215 1.78 7.99 -1.57
CA HIS A 215 3.20 7.66 -1.57
C HIS A 215 3.98 8.23 -0.37
N ASN A 216 3.58 9.40 0.13
CA ASN A 216 4.35 10.11 1.15
C ASN A 216 3.53 10.40 2.41
N PHE A 217 2.34 10.96 2.27
CA PHE A 217 1.56 11.41 3.43
C PHE A 217 1.03 10.25 4.26
N ALA A 218 0.74 9.10 3.63
CA ALA A 218 0.37 7.89 4.35
C ALA A 218 1.44 7.51 5.40
N ALA A 219 2.70 7.43 4.99
CA ALA A 219 3.81 7.13 5.89
C ALA A 219 4.00 8.23 6.95
N MET A 220 3.84 9.50 6.57
CA MET A 220 3.97 10.62 7.49
C MET A 220 2.87 10.60 8.57
N PHE A 221 1.60 10.35 8.21
CA PHE A 221 0.52 10.26 9.18
C PHE A 221 0.70 9.09 10.15
N LEU A 222 1.18 7.95 9.66
CA LEU A 222 1.48 6.81 10.51
C LEU A 222 2.68 7.08 11.43
N ALA A 223 3.70 7.78 10.96
CA ALA A 223 4.80 8.23 11.82
C ALA A 223 4.30 9.17 12.93
N VAL A 224 3.42 10.13 12.60
CA VAL A 224 2.78 11.00 13.59
C VAL A 224 1.94 10.18 14.57
N GLU A 225 1.16 9.22 14.10
CA GLU A 225 0.38 8.31 14.96
C GLU A 225 1.29 7.57 15.95
N VAL A 226 2.38 6.96 15.47
CA VAL A 226 3.36 6.28 16.33
C VAL A 226 3.93 7.22 17.39
N MET A 227 4.23 8.46 17.03
CA MET A 227 4.75 9.46 17.99
C MET A 227 3.69 9.89 19.02
N LEU A 228 2.42 9.95 18.65
CA LEU A 228 1.33 10.36 19.53
C LEU A 228 0.90 9.26 20.50
N VAL A 229 0.86 8.00 20.04
CA VAL A 229 0.30 6.90 20.84
C VAL A 229 1.37 5.96 21.39
N ALA A 230 2.60 5.97 20.87
CA ALA A 230 3.71 5.10 21.27
C ALA A 230 3.28 3.61 21.36
N PRO A 231 2.79 2.99 20.28
CA PRO A 231 2.16 1.68 20.32
C PRO A 231 3.14 0.59 20.76
N VAL A 232 2.66 -0.34 21.55
CA VAL A 232 3.35 -1.59 21.86
C VAL A 232 2.92 -2.62 20.81
N LEU A 233 3.85 -3.08 19.99
CA LEU A 233 3.58 -4.07 18.95
C LEU A 233 4.38 -5.34 19.22
N HIS A 234 3.70 -6.45 19.18
CA HIS A 234 4.32 -7.76 19.27
C HIS A 234 4.69 -8.26 17.88
N PRO A 235 5.93 -8.76 17.65
CA PRO A 235 6.35 -9.25 16.34
C PRO A 235 5.44 -10.33 15.76
N GLU A 236 4.81 -11.11 16.62
CA GLU A 236 3.87 -12.18 16.28
C GLU A 236 2.63 -11.66 15.55
N LEU A 237 2.24 -10.40 15.80
CA LEU A 237 1.11 -9.78 15.11
C LEU A 237 1.38 -9.56 13.61
N ALA A 238 2.64 -9.44 13.20
CA ALA A 238 2.97 -9.38 11.79
C ALA A 238 2.58 -10.67 11.03
N LEU A 239 2.56 -11.80 11.73
CA LEU A 239 2.14 -13.09 11.19
C LEU A 239 0.62 -13.22 11.04
N SER A 240 -0.16 -12.44 11.78
CA SER A 240 -1.63 -12.43 11.66
C SER A 240 -2.13 -11.64 10.45
N CYS A 241 -1.24 -10.88 9.79
CA CYS A 241 -1.56 -10.00 8.65
C CYS A 241 -1.26 -10.66 7.29
N VAL A 242 -0.67 -11.85 7.28
CA VAL A 242 -0.31 -12.62 6.08
C VAL A 242 -1.33 -13.69 5.80
#